data_0909baa9f7e1169fda2e5b1c770b0b25
#
_entry.id   0909baa9f7e1169fda2e5b1c770b0b25
#
_cell.length_a   1.000
_cell.length_b   1.000
_cell.length_c   1.000
_cell.angle_alpha   90.00
_cell.angle_beta   90.00
_cell.angle_gamma   90.00
#
_symmetry.space_group_name_H-M   'P 1'
#
loop_
_entity.id
_entity.type
_entity.pdbx_description
1 polymer ?
#
loop_
_entity_poly.entity_id
_entity_poly.type
_entity_poly.pdbx_seq_one_letter_code
_entity_poly.pdbx_strand_id
1 'polypeptide(L)'
;MAKQIRTSISINASKEKIWQILTDFEKYPEWNSFIKSVTGEVKVGNQIQIKLQGMTFKPFVLTFIENSELKWIGHLWFKGLFDGEHTFKLIDNENGTINFEQRENFTGILVKLFTKSLNKDTKNGFERMNKELKLRAEKS
;
A
#
# COMPACT_ATOMS: atom_id res chain seq x y z
N MET A 1 2.06 -20.59 -6.82
CA MET A 1 3.18 -20.14 -6.02
C MET A 1 2.84 -18.81 -5.35
N ALA A 2 3.31 -18.60 -4.14
CA ALA A 2 3.03 -17.38 -3.39
C ALA A 2 4.32 -16.72 -2.93
N LYS A 3 4.30 -15.38 -2.84
CA LYS A 3 5.40 -14.60 -2.32
C LYS A 3 4.86 -13.43 -1.54
N GLN A 4 5.44 -13.18 -0.37
CA GLN A 4 5.05 -12.02 0.44
C GLN A 4 6.21 -11.03 0.55
N ILE A 5 5.89 -9.75 0.38
CA ILE A 5 6.79 -8.64 0.70
C ILE A 5 6.14 -7.88 1.85
N ARG A 6 6.92 -7.64 2.90
CA ARG A 6 6.43 -6.98 4.11
C ARG A 6 7.44 -5.96 4.60
N THR A 7 6.95 -4.75 4.87
CA THR A 7 7.76 -3.66 5.42
C THR A 7 6.98 -2.99 6.54
N SER A 8 7.70 -2.33 7.44
CA SER A 8 7.05 -1.56 8.51
C SER A 8 7.94 -0.42 8.96
N ILE A 9 7.30 0.59 9.57
CA ILE A 9 7.99 1.73 10.15
C ILE A 9 7.19 2.24 11.34
N SER A 10 7.90 2.70 12.37
CA SER A 10 7.26 3.29 13.54
C SER A 10 7.09 4.80 13.32
N ILE A 11 5.88 5.31 13.55
CA ILE A 11 5.53 6.72 13.32
C ILE A 11 5.05 7.34 14.62
N ASN A 12 5.66 8.49 14.96
CA ASN A 12 5.28 9.24 16.16
C ASN A 12 4.17 10.24 15.83
N ALA A 13 2.98 9.72 15.62
CA ALA A 13 1.76 10.47 15.35
C ALA A 13 0.56 9.61 15.71
N SER A 14 -0.61 10.21 15.86
CA SER A 14 -1.82 9.45 16.15
C SER A 14 -2.25 8.62 14.95
N LYS A 15 -2.93 7.50 15.20
CA LYS A 15 -3.45 6.66 14.13
C LYS A 15 -4.46 7.44 13.26
N GLU A 16 -5.21 8.36 13.86
CA GLU A 16 -6.18 9.20 13.15
C GLU A 16 -5.48 10.11 12.14
N LYS A 17 -4.38 10.73 12.55
CA LYS A 17 -3.60 11.59 11.66
C LYS A 17 -2.97 10.81 10.52
N ILE A 18 -2.37 9.66 10.84
CA ILE A 18 -1.75 8.80 9.83
C ILE A 18 -2.80 8.32 8.83
N TRP A 19 -3.95 7.86 9.33
CA TRP A 19 -5.04 7.38 8.50
C TRP A 19 -5.58 8.47 7.57
N GLN A 20 -5.72 9.69 8.09
CA GLN A 20 -6.18 10.82 7.30
C GLN A 20 -5.25 11.08 6.12
N ILE A 21 -3.94 11.05 6.36
CA ILE A 21 -2.94 11.26 5.29
C ILE A 21 -2.97 10.09 4.30
N LEU A 22 -3.03 8.87 4.82
CA LEU A 22 -3.02 7.65 4.01
C LEU A 22 -4.26 7.57 3.09
N THR A 23 -5.40 8.06 3.53
CA THR A 23 -6.65 7.97 2.77
C THR A 23 -7.02 9.26 2.03
N ASP A 24 -6.23 10.31 2.16
CA ASP A 24 -6.41 11.53 1.38
C ASP A 24 -5.69 11.35 0.03
N PHE A 25 -6.31 10.58 -0.84
CA PHE A 25 -5.70 10.15 -2.09
C PHE A 25 -5.44 11.29 -3.07
N GLU A 26 -6.20 12.36 -3.00
CA GLU A 26 -6.01 13.54 -3.87
C GLU A 26 -4.66 14.21 -3.62
N LYS A 27 -4.12 14.05 -2.42
CA LYS A 27 -2.85 14.66 -2.03
C LYS A 27 -1.63 13.75 -2.22
N TYR A 28 -1.83 12.54 -2.71
CA TYR A 28 -0.71 11.63 -2.95
C TYR A 28 0.41 12.22 -3.81
N PRO A 29 0.11 12.99 -4.87
CA PRO A 29 1.20 13.61 -5.64
C PRO A 29 2.10 14.55 -4.84
N GLU A 30 1.63 15.06 -3.70
CA GLU A 30 2.40 15.98 -2.86
C GLU A 30 3.47 15.27 -2.02
N TRP A 31 3.29 13.98 -1.72
CA TRP A 31 4.20 13.33 -0.79
C TRP A 31 4.59 11.89 -1.15
N ASN A 32 3.81 11.21 -1.97
CA ASN A 32 3.99 9.77 -2.22
C ASN A 32 4.73 9.55 -3.54
N SER A 33 5.98 9.10 -3.48
CA SER A 33 6.77 8.85 -4.69
C SER A 33 6.54 7.46 -5.28
N PHE A 34 5.90 6.57 -4.53
CA PHE A 34 5.62 5.21 -4.97
C PHE A 34 4.27 5.13 -5.68
N ILE A 35 3.19 5.50 -4.98
CA ILE A 35 1.85 5.56 -5.57
C ILE A 35 1.61 6.98 -6.05
N LYS A 36 1.67 7.18 -7.35
CA LYS A 36 1.56 8.52 -7.95
C LYS A 36 0.16 9.10 -7.83
N SER A 37 -0.85 8.26 -8.02
CA SER A 37 -2.25 8.70 -7.90
C SER A 37 -3.17 7.52 -7.64
N VAL A 38 -4.29 7.81 -6.99
CA VAL A 38 -5.40 6.89 -6.78
C VAL A 38 -6.66 7.61 -7.24
N THR A 39 -7.39 7.01 -8.18
CA THR A 39 -8.65 7.57 -8.67
C THR A 39 -9.80 6.60 -8.48
N GLY A 40 -11.00 7.13 -8.32
CA GLY A 40 -12.19 6.34 -8.00
C GLY A 40 -12.53 6.44 -6.52
N GLU A 41 -13.73 6.00 -6.17
CA GLU A 41 -14.18 5.97 -4.78
C GLU A 41 -13.64 4.74 -4.09
N VAL A 42 -12.81 4.94 -3.06
CA VAL A 42 -12.20 3.84 -2.29
C VAL A 42 -13.21 3.34 -1.27
N LYS A 43 -13.91 2.30 -1.66
CA LYS A 43 -14.99 1.66 -0.91
C LYS A 43 -14.95 0.17 -1.19
N VAL A 44 -15.23 -0.64 -0.19
CA VAL A 44 -15.23 -2.11 -0.34
C VAL A 44 -16.11 -2.53 -1.50
N GLY A 45 -15.55 -3.36 -2.39
CA GLY A 45 -16.23 -3.85 -3.58
C GLY A 45 -16.00 -3.01 -4.83
N ASN A 46 -15.53 -1.77 -4.67
CA ASN A 46 -15.28 -0.89 -5.81
C ASN A 46 -13.93 -1.19 -6.47
N GLN A 47 -13.90 -1.02 -7.78
CA GLN A 47 -12.66 -1.03 -8.55
C GLN A 47 -12.14 0.40 -8.60
N ILE A 48 -10.85 0.58 -8.26
CA ILE A 48 -10.18 1.86 -8.30
C ILE A 48 -9.03 1.80 -9.29
N GLN A 49 -8.41 2.94 -9.58
CA GLN A 49 -7.25 2.99 -10.47
C GLN A 49 -6.04 3.51 -9.70
N ILE A 50 -4.98 2.74 -9.73
CA ILE A 50 -3.71 3.07 -9.07
C ILE A 50 -2.65 3.32 -10.14
N LYS A 51 -1.98 4.45 -10.05
CA LYS A 51 -0.89 4.77 -10.96
C LYS A 51 0.44 4.72 -10.21
N LEU A 52 1.33 3.86 -10.68
CA LEU A 52 2.72 3.80 -10.25
C LEU A 52 3.60 4.37 -11.37
N GLN A 53 4.90 4.46 -11.16
CA GLN A 53 5.81 4.88 -12.21
C GLN A 53 5.81 3.82 -13.33
N GLY A 54 5.39 4.22 -14.52
CA GLY A 54 5.40 3.35 -15.68
C GLY A 54 4.34 2.26 -15.71
N MET A 55 3.40 2.27 -14.75
CA MET A 55 2.38 1.23 -14.66
C MET A 55 1.08 1.77 -14.08
N THR A 56 -0.04 1.32 -14.63
CA THR A 56 -1.37 1.61 -14.10
C THR A 56 -2.11 0.29 -13.94
N PHE A 57 -2.76 0.09 -12.79
CA PHE A 57 -3.58 -1.09 -12.58
C PHE A 57 -4.89 -0.72 -11.87
N LYS A 58 -5.85 -1.64 -11.89
CA LYS A 58 -7.22 -1.37 -11.42
C LYS A 58 -7.64 -2.41 -10.39
N PRO A 59 -7.18 -2.28 -9.14
CA PRO A 59 -7.52 -3.23 -8.09
C PRO A 59 -8.93 -3.03 -7.55
N PHE A 60 -9.43 -4.07 -6.89
CA PHE A 60 -10.69 -4.02 -6.15
C PHE A 60 -10.40 -3.84 -4.68
N VAL A 61 -11.14 -2.96 -4.02
CA VAL A 61 -11.00 -2.73 -2.58
C VAL A 61 -11.66 -3.87 -1.82
N LEU A 62 -10.88 -4.53 -0.96
CA LEU A 62 -11.35 -5.67 -0.16
C LEU A 62 -11.71 -5.27 1.27
N THR A 63 -10.94 -4.38 1.87
CA THR A 63 -11.08 -3.99 3.27
C THR A 63 -10.85 -2.49 3.40
N PHE A 64 -11.71 -1.82 4.17
CA PHE A 64 -11.56 -0.42 4.51
C PHE A 64 -12.10 -0.22 5.92
N ILE A 65 -11.20 -0.29 6.91
CA ILE A 65 -11.55 -0.13 8.32
C ILE A 65 -10.85 1.12 8.83
N GLU A 66 -11.63 2.15 9.14
CA GLU A 66 -11.12 3.45 9.56
C GLU A 66 -10.08 3.34 10.68
N ASN A 67 -8.97 4.04 10.51
CA ASN A 67 -7.84 4.07 11.45
C ASN A 67 -7.14 2.74 11.66
N SER A 68 -7.40 1.74 10.82
CA SER A 68 -6.89 0.39 11.01
C SER A 68 -6.30 -0.25 9.76
N GLU A 69 -7.13 -0.51 8.75
CA GLU A 69 -6.68 -1.35 7.64
C GLU A 69 -7.32 -0.98 6.31
N LEU A 70 -6.49 -0.91 5.27
CA LEU A 70 -6.91 -0.75 3.89
C LEU A 70 -6.25 -1.87 3.08
N LYS A 71 -7.07 -2.59 2.31
CA LYS A 71 -6.59 -3.72 1.50
C LYS A 71 -7.25 -3.69 0.14
N TRP A 72 -6.46 -3.93 -0.91
CA TRP A 72 -6.97 -4.13 -2.26
C TRP A 72 -6.27 -5.26 -2.96
N ILE A 73 -6.92 -5.81 -3.99
CA ILE A 73 -6.35 -6.89 -4.80
C ILE A 73 -6.34 -6.49 -6.28
N GLY A 74 -5.18 -6.62 -6.91
CA GLY A 74 -5.03 -6.37 -8.34
C GLY A 74 -4.68 -7.63 -9.08
N HIS A 75 -5.15 -7.71 -10.33
CA HIS A 75 -4.86 -8.83 -11.23
C HIS A 75 -4.17 -8.26 -12.46
N LEU A 76 -2.90 -8.64 -12.69
CA LEU A 76 -2.18 -8.26 -13.91
C LEU A 76 -2.52 -9.29 -14.98
N TRP A 77 -2.96 -8.79 -16.14
CA TRP A 77 -3.39 -9.54 -17.30
C TRP A 77 -4.68 -10.31 -17.02
N PHE A 78 -4.61 -11.47 -16.38
CA PHE A 78 -5.76 -12.29 -16.04
C PHE A 78 -5.66 -12.75 -14.60
N LYS A 79 -6.81 -12.90 -13.96
CA LYS A 79 -6.89 -13.48 -12.62
C LYS A 79 -6.19 -14.85 -12.61
N GLY A 80 -5.28 -15.05 -11.65
CA GLY A 80 -4.53 -16.30 -11.52
C GLY A 80 -3.18 -16.32 -12.21
N LEU A 81 -2.89 -15.37 -13.10
CA LEU A 81 -1.56 -15.27 -13.71
C LEU A 81 -0.60 -14.54 -12.79
N PHE A 82 -0.97 -13.36 -12.34
CA PHE A 82 -0.16 -12.55 -11.43
C PHE A 82 -1.09 -11.65 -10.64
N ASP A 83 -1.37 -12.05 -9.41
CA ASP A 83 -2.27 -11.33 -8.51
C ASP A 83 -1.49 -10.73 -7.36
N GLY A 84 -1.86 -9.52 -6.94
CA GLY A 84 -1.25 -8.85 -5.81
C GLY A 84 -2.30 -8.34 -4.84
N GLU A 85 -2.24 -8.80 -3.58
CA GLU A 85 -3.10 -8.30 -2.52
C GLU A 85 -2.28 -7.41 -1.61
N HIS A 86 -2.55 -6.11 -1.66
CA HIS A 86 -1.82 -5.08 -0.93
C HIS A 86 -2.57 -4.68 0.33
N THR A 87 -1.88 -4.70 1.46
CA THR A 87 -2.45 -4.32 2.76
C THR A 87 -1.65 -3.18 3.37
N PHE A 88 -2.36 -2.14 3.81
CA PHE A 88 -1.84 -1.09 4.69
C PHE A 88 -2.48 -1.27 6.05
N LYS A 89 -1.67 -1.38 7.10
CA LYS A 89 -2.19 -1.62 8.45
C LYS A 89 -1.53 -0.71 9.46
N LEU A 90 -2.35 -0.16 10.36
CA LEU A 90 -1.87 0.65 11.49
C LEU A 90 -2.01 -0.19 12.76
N ILE A 91 -0.90 -0.34 13.48
CA ILE A 91 -0.84 -1.14 14.70
C ILE A 91 -0.32 -0.26 15.83
N ASP A 92 -1.07 -0.19 16.93
CA ASP A 92 -0.66 0.58 18.09
C ASP A 92 0.49 -0.13 18.82
N ASN A 93 1.60 0.56 18.99
CA ASN A 93 2.77 0.02 19.70
C ASN A 93 2.66 0.16 21.22
N GLU A 94 1.57 0.79 21.70
CA GLU A 94 1.30 1.00 23.14
C GLU A 94 2.34 1.90 23.86
N ASN A 95 3.20 2.59 23.08
CA ASN A 95 4.20 3.52 23.65
C ASN A 95 4.05 4.93 23.05
N GLY A 96 2.88 5.24 22.51
CA GLY A 96 2.62 6.53 21.87
C GLY A 96 2.97 6.59 20.40
N THR A 97 3.50 5.51 19.84
CA THR A 97 3.81 5.42 18.41
C THR A 97 2.92 4.39 17.74
N ILE A 98 2.80 4.53 16.42
CA ILE A 98 2.00 3.62 15.58
C ILE A 98 2.95 2.92 14.62
N ASN A 99 2.81 1.61 14.49
CA ASN A 99 3.53 0.86 13.47
C ASN A 99 2.70 0.87 12.18
N PHE A 100 3.27 1.39 11.12
CA PHE A 100 2.66 1.35 9.79
C PHE A 100 3.27 0.19 9.02
N GLU A 101 2.42 -0.76 8.64
CA GLU A 101 2.83 -1.95 7.90
C GLU A 101 2.28 -1.92 6.49
N GLN A 102 3.16 -2.14 5.52
CA GLN A 102 2.77 -2.44 4.15
C GLN A 102 3.18 -3.87 3.84
N ARG A 103 2.24 -4.65 3.33
CA ARG A 103 2.58 -5.98 2.84
C ARG A 103 1.80 -6.26 1.56
N GLU A 104 2.39 -7.09 0.73
CA GLU A 104 1.72 -7.55 -0.47
C GLU A 104 1.95 -9.03 -0.63
N ASN A 105 0.86 -9.76 -0.85
CA ASN A 105 0.89 -11.19 -1.14
C ASN A 105 0.71 -11.35 -2.66
N PHE A 106 1.75 -11.86 -3.31
CA PHE A 106 1.72 -12.13 -4.75
C PHE A 106 1.42 -13.60 -4.97
N THR A 107 0.45 -13.88 -5.82
CA THR A 107 0.07 -15.25 -6.18
C THR A 107 -0.08 -15.34 -7.69
N GLY A 108 -0.05 -16.57 -8.22
CA GLY A 108 -0.22 -16.80 -9.64
C GLY A 108 0.97 -17.50 -10.25
N ILE A 109 0.78 -18.03 -11.46
CA ILE A 109 1.79 -18.86 -12.12
C ILE A 109 3.04 -18.10 -12.56
N LEU A 110 2.94 -16.77 -12.70
CA LEU A 110 4.07 -15.94 -13.15
C LEU A 110 4.91 -15.35 -12.01
N VAL A 111 4.52 -15.58 -10.74
CA VAL A 111 5.23 -14.96 -9.59
C VAL A 111 6.71 -15.34 -9.58
N LYS A 112 7.03 -16.57 -9.90
CA LYS A 112 8.41 -17.05 -9.91
C LYS A 112 9.30 -16.29 -10.89
N LEU A 113 8.76 -15.88 -12.03
CA LEU A 113 9.50 -15.13 -13.04
C LEU A 113 9.92 -13.74 -12.57
N PHE A 114 9.14 -13.14 -11.67
CA PHE A 114 9.36 -11.77 -11.21
C PHE A 114 9.92 -11.65 -9.80
N THR A 115 10.34 -12.77 -9.20
CA THR A 115 10.80 -12.81 -7.80
C THR A 115 11.92 -11.79 -7.51
N LYS A 116 12.90 -11.68 -8.39
CA LYS A 116 14.02 -10.74 -8.22
C LYS A 116 13.55 -9.29 -8.20
N SER A 117 12.71 -8.92 -9.18
CA SER A 117 12.15 -7.58 -9.30
C SER A 117 11.27 -7.25 -8.09
N LEU A 118 10.44 -8.20 -7.65
CA LEU A 118 9.60 -8.02 -6.47
C LEU A 118 10.42 -7.79 -5.21
N ASN A 119 11.51 -8.56 -5.03
CA ASN A 119 12.36 -8.43 -3.85
C ASN A 119 13.07 -7.08 -3.78
N LYS A 120 13.45 -6.53 -4.92
CA LYS A 120 14.25 -5.30 -4.97
C LYS A 120 13.37 -4.06 -5.17
N ASP A 121 12.70 -3.98 -6.32
CA ASP A 121 12.02 -2.75 -6.73
C ASP A 121 10.75 -2.48 -5.93
N THR A 122 9.96 -3.51 -5.69
CA THR A 122 8.70 -3.35 -4.95
C THR A 122 8.95 -3.05 -3.48
N LYS A 123 9.88 -3.78 -2.87
CA LYS A 123 10.24 -3.55 -1.46
C LYS A 123 10.79 -2.15 -1.26
N ASN A 124 11.67 -1.70 -2.15
CA ASN A 124 12.23 -0.34 -2.09
C ASN A 124 11.15 0.72 -2.22
N GLY A 125 10.16 0.48 -3.09
CA GLY A 125 9.02 1.38 -3.24
C GLY A 125 8.20 1.48 -1.95
N PHE A 126 7.93 0.35 -1.30
CA PHE A 126 7.22 0.33 -0.02
C PHE A 126 8.01 1.11 1.04
N GLU A 127 9.31 0.88 1.13
CA GLU A 127 10.16 1.56 2.12
C GLU A 127 10.22 3.06 1.89
N ARG A 128 10.27 3.52 0.63
CA ARG A 128 10.20 4.95 0.32
C ARG A 128 8.88 5.55 0.79
N MET A 129 7.77 4.91 0.46
CA MET A 129 6.46 5.40 0.87
C MET A 129 6.32 5.43 2.38
N ASN A 130 6.84 4.40 3.07
CA ASN A 130 6.83 4.36 4.55
C ASN A 130 7.51 5.60 5.14
N LYS A 131 8.69 5.94 4.64
CA LYS A 131 9.45 7.10 5.11
C LYS A 131 8.74 8.41 4.80
N GLU A 132 8.17 8.50 3.61
CA GLU A 132 7.44 9.69 3.18
C GLU A 132 6.18 9.92 4.01
N LEU A 133 5.46 8.86 4.31
CA LEU A 133 4.29 8.93 5.19
C LEU A 133 4.70 9.36 6.60
N LYS A 134 5.77 8.76 7.13
CA LYS A 134 6.29 9.12 8.45
C LYS A 134 6.66 10.59 8.53
N LEU A 135 7.41 11.10 7.57
CA LEU A 135 7.80 12.50 7.53
C LEU A 135 6.58 13.42 7.48
N ARG A 136 5.60 13.07 6.66
CA ARG A 136 4.38 13.87 6.52
C ARG A 136 3.56 13.86 7.82
N ALA A 137 3.43 12.70 8.46
CA ALA A 137 2.63 12.54 9.67
C ALA A 137 3.27 13.20 10.90
N GLU A 138 4.60 13.16 10.99
CA GLU A 138 5.32 13.75 12.13
C GLU A 138 5.54 15.25 12.00
N LYS A 139 5.22 15.81 10.86
CA LYS A 139 5.30 17.24 10.63
C LYS A 139 4.11 17.91 11.31
N SER A 140 4.38 18.86 12.19
CA SER A 140 3.35 19.57 12.94
C SER A 140 2.69 20.67 12.14
#